data_43c90a53172b3ce9581dff9d72df2902
#
_entry.id   43c90a53172b3ce9581dff9d72df2902
#
_cell.length_a   1.000
_cell.length_b   1.000
_cell.length_c   1.000
_cell.angle_alpha   90.00
_cell.angle_beta   90.00
_cell.angle_gamma   90.00
#
_symmetry.space_group_name_H-M   'P 1'
#
loop_
_entity.id
_entity.type
_entity.pdbx_description
1 polymer ?
#
loop_
_entity_poly.entity_id
_entity_poly.type
_entity_poly.pdbx_seq_one_letter_code
_entity_poly.pdbx_strand_id
1 'polypeptide(L)'
;MCGRYVSPEQASIERAWKIDRTSSNPFPRRFNVQPTTDVPVLRLDGRALVLEAARWGLIPHWWKQDKPPSFTINARLEEAADKPMWREPLRGSRCLLPAEGWYEWQALAGGKQPHYIRRSDGRPACFAGLMSIWRDRPSCAILTRAAAGPVAQVHDRMPVVLADAAHAGWLDPALKDATRYAREHALADEFTHYPVSKRVNDARNEGPDLVEPLRP
;
A
#
# COMPACT_ATOMS: atom_id res chain seq x y z
N MET A 1 11.04 -3.13 -3.78
CA MET A 1 10.04 -2.06 -3.54
C MET A 1 8.67 -2.63 -3.85
N CYS A 2 7.69 -2.46 -2.95
CA CYS A 2 6.34 -2.97 -3.13
C CYS A 2 5.74 -2.48 -4.46
N GLY A 3 5.69 -3.34 -5.45
CA GLY A 3 5.17 -3.05 -6.79
C GLY A 3 3.99 -3.94 -7.20
N ARG A 4 3.59 -4.87 -6.33
CA ARG A 4 2.45 -5.77 -6.50
C ARG A 4 1.87 -6.15 -5.15
N TYR A 5 0.55 -6.19 -5.04
CA TYR A 5 -0.09 -6.63 -3.81
C TYR A 5 -1.46 -7.27 -4.08
N VAL A 6 -2.03 -7.88 -3.04
CA VAL A 6 -3.37 -8.45 -3.05
C VAL A 6 -4.31 -7.49 -2.36
N SER A 7 -5.32 -7.01 -3.07
CA SER A 7 -6.34 -6.12 -2.53
C SER A 7 -7.54 -6.93 -2.06
N PRO A 8 -8.04 -6.72 -0.85
CA PRO A 8 -9.27 -7.35 -0.39
C PRO A 8 -10.50 -6.83 -1.17
N GLU A 9 -11.55 -7.61 -1.17
CA GLU A 9 -12.86 -7.15 -1.64
C GLU A 9 -13.47 -6.10 -0.69
N GLN A 10 -14.38 -5.28 -1.19
CA GLN A 10 -15.03 -4.23 -0.42
C GLN A 10 -15.67 -4.72 0.87
N ALA A 11 -16.41 -5.81 0.83
CA ALA A 11 -17.08 -6.37 2.02
C ALA A 11 -16.08 -6.75 3.14
N SER A 12 -14.87 -7.17 2.78
CA SER A 12 -13.78 -7.44 3.73
C SER A 12 -13.20 -6.15 4.31
N ILE A 13 -13.08 -5.10 3.50
CA ILE A 13 -12.66 -3.77 3.96
C ILE A 13 -13.69 -3.21 4.95
N GLU A 14 -14.97 -3.24 4.62
CA GLU A 14 -16.05 -2.75 5.47
C GLU A 14 -16.19 -3.51 6.80
N ARG A 15 -15.86 -4.81 6.81
CA ARG A 15 -15.80 -5.59 8.07
C ARG A 15 -14.61 -5.22 8.94
N ALA A 16 -13.47 -4.87 8.34
CA ALA A 16 -12.24 -4.54 9.07
C ALA A 16 -12.21 -3.09 9.57
N TRP A 17 -12.85 -2.18 8.85
CA TRP A 17 -12.92 -0.76 9.20
C TRP A 17 -14.36 -0.26 9.20
N LYS A 18 -14.72 0.49 10.24
CA LYS A 18 -16.03 1.15 10.30
C LYS A 18 -16.06 2.34 9.33
N ILE A 19 -16.57 2.08 8.12
CA ILE A 19 -16.63 3.07 7.04
C ILE A 19 -17.94 3.84 7.09
N ASP A 20 -17.85 5.17 7.02
CA ASP A 20 -19.02 6.05 7.03
C ASP A 20 -19.60 6.27 5.64
N ARG A 21 -18.73 6.32 4.61
CA ARG A 21 -19.13 6.49 3.19
C ARG A 21 -18.25 5.67 2.27
N THR A 22 -18.87 5.06 1.28
CA THR A 22 -18.20 4.28 0.24
C THR A 22 -18.44 4.88 -1.13
N SER A 23 -17.44 4.79 -2.01
CA SER A 23 -17.62 5.15 -3.43
C SER A 23 -18.60 4.21 -4.12
N SER A 24 -19.23 4.68 -5.21
CA SER A 24 -20.32 4.00 -5.91
C SER A 24 -19.96 2.67 -6.58
N ASN A 25 -18.67 2.37 -6.79
CA ASN A 25 -18.22 1.15 -7.46
C ASN A 25 -17.64 0.18 -6.43
N PRO A 26 -18.16 -1.05 -6.32
CA PRO A 26 -17.62 -2.04 -5.42
C PRO A 26 -16.21 -2.45 -5.87
N PHE A 27 -15.33 -2.66 -4.89
CA PHE A 27 -13.99 -3.17 -5.12
C PHE A 27 -14.02 -4.71 -5.11
N PRO A 28 -13.73 -5.37 -6.24
CA PRO A 28 -13.52 -6.81 -6.24
C PRO A 28 -12.19 -7.14 -5.55
N ARG A 29 -12.09 -8.35 -5.02
CA ARG A 29 -10.80 -8.89 -4.60
C ARG A 29 -9.89 -9.02 -5.82
N ARG A 30 -8.63 -8.57 -5.70
CA ARG A 30 -7.64 -8.65 -6.77
C ARG A 30 -6.35 -9.25 -6.24
N PHE A 31 -5.88 -10.30 -6.92
CA PHE A 31 -4.70 -11.06 -6.49
C PHE A 31 -3.38 -10.53 -7.06
N ASN A 32 -3.44 -9.61 -8.03
CA ASN A 32 -2.23 -9.11 -8.70
C ASN A 32 -2.36 -7.62 -9.03
N VAL A 33 -2.65 -6.80 -8.02
CA VAL A 33 -2.76 -5.35 -8.19
C VAL A 33 -1.43 -4.77 -8.66
N GLN A 34 -1.47 -4.04 -9.76
CA GLN A 34 -0.31 -3.42 -10.39
C GLN A 34 -0.37 -1.89 -10.30
N PRO A 35 0.79 -1.21 -10.40
CA PRO A 35 0.84 0.23 -10.50
C PRO A 35 -0.03 0.78 -11.64
N THR A 36 -0.45 2.01 -11.50
CA THR A 36 -1.28 2.79 -12.45
C THR A 36 -2.74 2.36 -12.56
N THR A 37 -3.16 1.37 -11.77
CA THR A 37 -4.58 0.99 -11.66
C THR A 37 -5.23 1.68 -10.46
N ASP A 38 -6.56 1.75 -10.47
CA ASP A 38 -7.33 2.23 -9.35
C ASP A 38 -7.36 1.18 -8.23
N VAL A 39 -7.18 1.64 -7.00
CA VAL A 39 -7.12 0.82 -5.79
C VAL A 39 -7.98 1.43 -4.68
N PRO A 40 -8.52 0.60 -3.76
CA PRO A 40 -9.24 1.10 -2.61
C PRO A 40 -8.31 1.85 -1.66
N VAL A 41 -8.72 3.04 -1.23
CA VAL A 41 -8.05 3.82 -0.20
C VAL A 41 -9.05 4.25 0.87
N LEU A 42 -8.59 4.30 2.11
CA LEU A 42 -9.31 4.86 3.24
C LEU A 42 -8.70 6.22 3.58
N ARG A 43 -9.53 7.24 3.70
CA ARG A 43 -9.10 8.58 4.13
C ARG A 43 -10.17 9.22 5.01
N LEU A 44 -9.79 10.27 5.73
CA LEU A 44 -10.77 11.13 6.38
C LEU A 44 -11.25 12.23 5.42
N ASP A 45 -12.55 12.50 5.47
CA ASP A 45 -13.20 13.65 4.88
C ASP A 45 -14.02 14.34 5.97
N GLY A 46 -13.46 15.40 6.53
CA GLY A 46 -13.93 15.93 7.81
C GLY A 46 -13.71 14.90 8.93
N ARG A 47 -14.82 14.38 9.49
CA ARG A 47 -14.80 13.31 10.50
C ARG A 47 -15.16 11.94 9.96
N ALA A 48 -15.60 11.87 8.72
CA ALA A 48 -16.05 10.63 8.10
C ALA A 48 -14.87 9.82 7.54
N LEU A 49 -14.82 8.54 7.85
CA LEU A 49 -13.93 7.59 7.19
C LEU A 49 -14.55 7.19 5.85
N VAL A 50 -13.86 7.52 4.77
CA VAL A 50 -14.33 7.30 3.40
C VAL A 50 -13.48 6.24 2.71
N LEU A 51 -14.16 5.28 2.07
CA LEU A 51 -13.55 4.34 1.13
C LEU A 51 -13.77 4.84 -0.29
N GLU A 52 -12.70 5.11 -1.00
CA GLU A 52 -12.79 5.57 -2.39
C GLU A 52 -11.70 4.96 -3.28
N ALA A 53 -11.85 5.12 -4.59
CA ALA A 53 -10.86 4.71 -5.56
C ALA A 53 -9.80 5.80 -5.74
N ALA A 54 -8.52 5.40 -5.73
CA ALA A 54 -7.42 6.27 -6.10
C ALA A 54 -6.44 5.54 -7.02
N ARG A 55 -5.92 6.24 -8.02
CA ARG A 55 -4.89 5.68 -8.91
C ARG A 55 -3.59 5.43 -8.13
N TRP A 56 -3.07 4.21 -8.15
CA TRP A 56 -1.78 3.90 -7.55
C TRP A 56 -0.63 4.41 -8.42
N GLY A 57 -0.03 5.47 -8.00
CA GLY A 57 0.98 6.27 -8.69
C GLY A 57 0.60 7.74 -8.56
N LEU A 58 1.05 8.37 -7.46
CA LEU A 58 0.66 9.71 -7.06
C LEU A 58 1.03 10.74 -8.11
N ILE A 59 0.08 11.62 -8.41
CA ILE A 59 0.28 12.79 -9.26
C ILE A 59 0.09 14.01 -8.39
N PRO A 60 1.12 14.83 -8.17
CA PRO A 60 0.99 16.03 -7.35
C PRO A 60 -0.06 16.99 -7.93
N HIS A 61 -0.84 17.66 -7.07
CA HIS A 61 -1.88 18.59 -7.51
C HIS A 61 -1.34 19.72 -8.41
N TRP A 62 -0.09 20.11 -8.21
CA TRP A 62 0.60 21.15 -8.99
C TRP A 62 1.23 20.65 -10.30
N TRP A 63 1.08 19.35 -10.64
CA TRP A 63 1.68 18.76 -11.85
C TRP A 63 1.02 19.31 -13.12
N LYS A 64 1.82 19.97 -13.98
CA LYS A 64 1.31 20.69 -15.16
C LYS A 64 1.27 19.85 -16.45
N GLN A 65 2.07 18.77 -16.51
CA GLN A 65 2.16 17.94 -17.71
C GLN A 65 0.96 16.99 -17.81
N ASP A 66 0.55 16.64 -19.03
CA ASP A 66 -0.55 15.70 -19.25
C ASP A 66 -0.15 14.26 -18.93
N LYS A 67 1.14 13.91 -19.19
CA LYS A 67 1.67 12.61 -18.80
C LYS A 67 2.01 12.61 -17.30
N PRO A 68 1.46 11.67 -16.54
CA PRO A 68 1.82 11.50 -15.13
C PRO A 68 3.33 11.31 -14.90
N PRO A 69 3.87 11.73 -13.76
CA PRO A 69 5.27 11.49 -13.44
C PRO A 69 5.56 10.00 -13.31
N SER A 70 6.79 9.61 -13.62
CA SER A 70 7.25 8.23 -13.45
C SER A 70 7.67 7.95 -11.99
N PHE A 71 7.64 6.67 -11.58
CA PHE A 71 8.17 6.20 -10.29
C PHE A 71 7.52 6.80 -9.03
N THR A 72 6.24 7.09 -9.10
CA THR A 72 5.48 7.71 -8.00
C THR A 72 4.57 6.75 -7.25
N ILE A 73 4.79 5.46 -7.40
CA ILE A 73 3.99 4.41 -6.72
C ILE A 73 4.39 4.23 -5.26
N ASN A 74 5.65 4.54 -4.94
CA ASN A 74 6.20 4.42 -3.60
C ASN A 74 6.93 5.70 -3.18
N ALA A 75 6.73 6.11 -1.94
CA ALA A 75 7.48 7.18 -1.29
C ALA A 75 8.35 6.58 -0.17
N ARG A 76 9.65 6.87 -0.17
CA ARG A 76 10.53 6.46 0.92
C ARG A 76 10.23 7.30 2.16
N LEU A 77 9.92 6.64 3.29
CA LEU A 77 9.60 7.30 4.55
C LEU A 77 10.74 8.23 5.00
N GLU A 78 11.97 7.82 4.76
CA GLU A 78 13.19 8.53 5.11
C GLU A 78 13.33 9.89 4.40
N GLU A 79 12.72 10.02 3.21
CA GLU A 79 12.84 11.19 2.33
C GLU A 79 11.52 11.95 2.16
N ALA A 80 10.41 11.39 2.68
CA ALA A 80 9.07 11.90 2.38
C ALA A 80 8.82 13.33 2.91
N ALA A 81 9.47 13.70 4.01
CA ALA A 81 9.35 15.03 4.58
C ALA A 81 10.09 16.12 3.77
N ASP A 82 11.11 15.73 3.02
CA ASP A 82 11.99 16.67 2.32
C ASP A 82 11.61 16.86 0.86
N LYS A 83 11.15 15.79 0.20
CA LYS A 83 10.83 15.84 -1.23
C LYS A 83 9.51 16.57 -1.52
N PRO A 84 9.49 17.58 -2.40
CA PRO A 84 8.30 18.37 -2.71
C PRO A 84 7.08 17.52 -3.08
N MET A 85 7.28 16.41 -3.78
CA MET A 85 6.23 15.50 -4.22
C MET A 85 5.47 14.85 -3.05
N TRP A 86 6.17 14.56 -1.96
CA TRP A 86 5.64 13.82 -0.81
C TRP A 86 5.33 14.67 0.41
N ARG A 87 6.06 15.79 0.58
CA ARG A 87 6.02 16.65 1.77
C ARG A 87 4.62 17.17 2.08
N GLU A 88 3.92 17.67 1.08
CA GLU A 88 2.57 18.21 1.27
C GLU A 88 1.53 17.08 1.55
N PRO A 89 1.45 16.02 0.73
CA PRO A 89 0.62 14.86 1.07
C PRO A 89 0.91 14.25 2.45
N LEU A 90 2.17 14.19 2.86
CA LEU A 90 2.56 13.68 4.18
C LEU A 90 2.01 14.55 5.32
N ARG A 91 1.89 15.85 5.11
CA ARG A 91 1.37 16.79 6.12
C ARG A 91 -0.15 16.74 6.23
N GLY A 92 -0.87 16.66 5.11
CA GLY A 92 -2.32 16.92 5.11
C GLY A 92 -3.19 15.95 4.34
N SER A 93 -2.62 15.02 3.57
CA SER A 93 -3.39 14.13 2.69
C SER A 93 -2.91 12.69 2.80
N ARG A 94 -2.93 12.18 4.03
CA ARG A 94 -2.59 10.79 4.31
C ARG A 94 -3.79 9.90 4.07
N CYS A 95 -3.51 8.66 3.63
CA CYS A 95 -4.50 7.63 3.44
C CYS A 95 -3.97 6.28 3.93
N LEU A 96 -4.83 5.28 3.89
CA LEU A 96 -4.50 3.90 4.16
C LEU A 96 -4.87 3.06 2.94
N LEU A 97 -4.02 2.11 2.57
CA LEU A 97 -4.32 1.16 1.50
C LEU A 97 -4.53 -0.24 2.11
N PRO A 98 -5.77 -0.74 2.15
CA PRO A 98 -6.06 -2.11 2.59
C PRO A 98 -5.38 -3.15 1.68
N ALA A 99 -4.75 -4.16 2.27
CA ALA A 99 -4.09 -5.25 1.56
C ALA A 99 -4.24 -6.56 2.32
N GLU A 100 -4.32 -7.69 1.62
CA GLU A 100 -4.21 -9.01 2.24
C GLU A 100 -2.74 -9.44 2.39
N GLY A 101 -1.87 -8.88 1.55
CA GLY A 101 -0.44 -9.10 1.51
C GLY A 101 0.15 -8.50 0.25
N TRP A 102 1.45 -8.67 0.06
CA TRP A 102 2.15 -8.13 -1.11
C TRP A 102 3.20 -9.11 -1.62
N TYR A 103 3.73 -8.83 -2.80
CA TYR A 103 4.78 -9.63 -3.40
C TYR A 103 6.10 -8.88 -3.40
N GLU A 104 7.18 -9.60 -3.11
CA GLU A 104 8.56 -9.15 -3.33
C GLU A 104 9.37 -10.27 -3.98
N TRP A 105 10.45 -9.90 -4.62
CA TRP A 105 11.28 -10.81 -5.42
C TRP A 105 12.63 -11.00 -4.79
N GLN A 106 12.85 -12.18 -4.22
CA GLN A 106 14.15 -12.56 -3.68
C GLN A 106 15.14 -12.81 -4.83
N ALA A 107 16.31 -12.19 -4.74
CA ALA A 107 17.40 -12.43 -5.69
C ALA A 107 18.09 -13.75 -5.36
N LEU A 108 18.13 -14.67 -6.32
CA LEU A 108 18.81 -15.96 -6.22
C LEU A 108 19.81 -16.10 -7.38
N ALA A 109 20.74 -17.07 -7.29
CA ALA A 109 21.76 -17.32 -8.33
C ALA A 109 21.14 -17.60 -9.72
N GLY A 110 19.94 -18.21 -9.77
CA GLY A 110 19.20 -18.52 -11.01
C GLY A 110 18.15 -17.50 -11.42
N GLY A 111 18.14 -16.28 -10.84
CA GLY A 111 17.16 -15.25 -11.14
C GLY A 111 16.35 -14.84 -9.91
N LYS A 112 15.17 -14.25 -10.15
CA LYS A 112 14.32 -13.78 -9.05
C LYS A 112 13.20 -14.77 -8.76
N GLN A 113 12.99 -15.07 -7.47
CA GLN A 113 11.89 -15.87 -6.95
C GLN A 113 10.87 -14.95 -6.29
N PRO A 114 9.61 -14.86 -6.76
CA PRO A 114 8.56 -14.12 -6.08
C PRO A 114 8.15 -14.83 -4.79
N HIS A 115 7.99 -14.05 -3.73
CA HIS A 115 7.43 -14.43 -2.45
C HIS A 115 6.15 -13.66 -2.20
N TYR A 116 5.15 -14.32 -1.65
CA TYR A 116 3.99 -13.67 -1.06
C TYR A 116 4.24 -13.44 0.42
N ILE A 117 4.01 -12.22 0.86
CA ILE A 117 4.25 -11.76 2.23
C ILE A 117 2.90 -11.31 2.80
N ARG A 118 2.56 -11.77 3.99
CA ARG A 118 1.33 -11.40 4.69
C ARG A 118 1.54 -11.33 6.19
N ARG A 119 0.60 -10.78 6.91
CA ARG A 119 0.61 -10.83 8.37
C ARG A 119 0.51 -12.28 8.86
N SER A 120 1.29 -12.60 9.88
CA SER A 120 1.33 -13.95 10.48
C SER A 120 0.04 -14.30 11.23
N ASP A 121 -0.69 -13.29 11.72
CA ASP A 121 -1.99 -13.47 12.39
C ASP A 121 -3.17 -13.65 11.41
N GLY A 122 -2.92 -13.59 10.10
CA GLY A 122 -3.93 -13.76 9.05
C GLY A 122 -4.86 -12.56 8.85
N ARG A 123 -4.73 -11.50 9.62
CA ARG A 123 -5.54 -10.28 9.45
C ARG A 123 -5.06 -9.48 8.22
N PRO A 124 -5.92 -8.67 7.62
CA PRO A 124 -5.50 -7.75 6.56
C PRO A 124 -4.39 -6.82 7.05
N ALA A 125 -3.46 -6.51 6.16
CA ALA A 125 -2.48 -5.45 6.34
C ALA A 125 -3.09 -4.11 5.92
N CYS A 126 -2.53 -3.01 6.44
CA CYS A 126 -2.90 -1.68 6.01
C CYS A 126 -1.64 -0.86 5.77
N PHE A 127 -1.40 -0.50 4.52
CA PHE A 127 -0.23 0.30 4.17
C PHE A 127 -0.49 1.78 4.46
N ALA A 128 0.45 2.43 5.11
CA ALA A 128 0.48 3.88 5.18
C ALA A 128 0.66 4.46 3.79
N GLY A 129 -0.21 5.36 3.39
CA GLY A 129 -0.21 5.97 2.07
C GLY A 129 -0.27 7.49 2.12
N LEU A 130 0.13 8.07 1.00
CA LEU A 130 0.00 9.49 0.69
C LEU A 130 -0.94 9.65 -0.47
N MET A 131 -1.72 10.72 -0.48
CA MET A 131 -2.73 10.98 -1.50
C MET A 131 -2.63 12.39 -2.05
N SER A 132 -3.02 12.56 -3.30
CA SER A 132 -3.14 13.87 -3.95
C SER A 132 -4.30 13.83 -4.95
N ILE A 133 -4.92 14.97 -5.16
CA ILE A 133 -5.96 15.15 -6.18
C ILE A 133 -5.38 15.98 -7.31
N TRP A 134 -5.33 15.42 -8.50
CA TRP A 134 -4.87 16.09 -9.70
C TRP A 134 -5.97 16.11 -10.75
N ARG A 135 -6.43 17.32 -11.15
CA ARG A 135 -7.54 17.50 -12.13
C ARG A 135 -8.75 16.63 -11.76
N ASP A 136 -9.18 16.70 -10.50
CA ASP A 136 -10.29 15.94 -9.90
C ASP A 136 -10.11 14.41 -9.88
N ARG A 137 -8.88 13.92 -10.10
CA ARG A 137 -8.54 12.50 -10.03
C ARG A 137 -7.71 12.21 -8.79
N PRO A 138 -8.23 11.42 -7.86
CA PRO A 138 -7.47 10.94 -6.71
C PRO A 138 -6.33 10.03 -7.15
N SER A 139 -5.17 10.21 -6.54
CA SER A 139 -4.01 9.35 -6.75
C SER A 139 -3.25 9.13 -5.46
N CYS A 140 -2.59 7.98 -5.30
CA CYS A 140 -1.92 7.62 -4.06
C CYS A 140 -0.55 6.99 -4.30
N ALA A 141 0.26 7.00 -3.24
CA ALA A 141 1.54 6.28 -3.17
C ALA A 141 1.63 5.54 -1.84
N ILE A 142 2.28 4.38 -1.84
CA ILE A 142 2.57 3.61 -0.62
C ILE A 142 3.86 4.16 0.00
N LEU A 143 3.85 4.42 1.31
CA LEU A 143 5.08 4.68 2.05
C LEU A 143 5.86 3.38 2.21
N THR A 144 7.17 3.45 1.99
CA THR A 144 8.09 2.33 2.16
C THR A 144 9.23 2.69 3.10
N ARG A 145 9.78 1.68 3.77
CA ARG A 145 10.93 1.79 4.66
C ARG A 145 11.94 0.68 4.40
N ALA A 146 13.09 0.72 5.05
CA ALA A 146 13.99 -0.42 5.10
C ALA A 146 13.25 -1.66 5.65
N ALA A 147 13.47 -2.81 5.03
CA ALA A 147 12.86 -4.05 5.47
C ALA A 147 13.38 -4.45 6.85
N ALA A 148 12.51 -5.07 7.64
CA ALA A 148 12.80 -5.60 8.96
C ALA A 148 12.18 -6.98 9.13
N GLY A 149 12.60 -7.70 10.18
CA GLY A 149 12.09 -9.02 10.50
C GLY A 149 12.22 -10.02 9.34
N PRO A 150 11.23 -10.91 9.18
CA PRO A 150 11.26 -11.92 8.12
C PRO A 150 11.33 -11.34 6.70
N VAL A 151 10.79 -10.14 6.48
CA VAL A 151 10.77 -9.52 5.14
C VAL A 151 12.17 -9.20 4.63
N ALA A 152 13.11 -8.87 5.53
CA ALA A 152 14.50 -8.58 5.17
C ALA A 152 15.24 -9.76 4.53
N GLN A 153 14.73 -10.99 4.69
CA GLN A 153 15.26 -12.18 4.02
C GLN A 153 14.91 -12.23 2.52
N VAL A 154 13.88 -11.49 2.11
CA VAL A 154 13.36 -11.49 0.74
C VAL A 154 13.80 -10.25 -0.03
N HIS A 155 13.72 -9.08 0.60
CA HIS A 155 13.98 -7.79 -0.05
C HIS A 155 14.49 -6.76 0.96
N ASP A 156 15.23 -5.74 0.50
CA ASP A 156 15.79 -4.65 1.32
C ASP A 156 14.75 -3.58 1.71
N ARG A 157 13.59 -3.55 1.08
CA ARG A 157 12.50 -2.60 1.33
C ARG A 157 11.19 -3.31 1.60
N MET A 158 10.33 -2.67 2.40
CA MET A 158 8.96 -3.13 2.66
C MET A 158 8.00 -1.93 2.73
N PRO A 159 6.68 -2.13 2.50
CA PRO A 159 5.70 -1.09 2.80
C PRO A 159 5.69 -0.77 4.30
N VAL A 160 5.33 0.46 4.64
CA VAL A 160 5.00 0.82 6.02
C VAL A 160 3.62 0.25 6.33
N VAL A 161 3.58 -0.89 6.98
CA VAL A 161 2.34 -1.52 7.46
C VAL A 161 2.08 -1.02 8.87
N LEU A 162 1.00 -0.31 9.08
CA LEU A 162 0.67 0.22 10.41
C LEU A 162 -0.05 -0.81 11.28
N ALA A 163 0.23 -0.79 12.58
CA ALA A 163 -0.56 -1.51 13.56
C ALA A 163 -2.00 -1.01 13.54
N ASP A 164 -2.98 -1.89 13.77
CA ASP A 164 -4.41 -1.55 13.65
C ASP A 164 -4.81 -0.37 14.54
N ALA A 165 -4.28 -0.31 15.76
CA ALA A 165 -4.54 0.79 16.70
C ALA A 165 -4.00 2.16 16.21
N ALA A 166 -3.09 2.16 15.24
CA ALA A 166 -2.47 3.38 14.73
C ALA A 166 -3.20 3.97 13.51
N HIS A 167 -4.18 3.29 12.95
CA HIS A 167 -4.85 3.74 11.72
C HIS A 167 -5.53 5.09 11.89
N ALA A 168 -6.28 5.29 12.98
CA ALA A 168 -6.97 6.54 13.24
C ALA A 168 -6.00 7.71 13.44
N GLY A 169 -4.93 7.49 14.23
CA GLY A 169 -3.92 8.53 14.45
C GLY A 169 -3.11 8.87 13.19
N TRP A 170 -2.88 7.89 12.29
CA TRP A 170 -2.26 8.16 10.99
C TRP A 170 -3.11 9.09 10.13
N LEU A 171 -4.42 8.91 10.14
CA LEU A 171 -5.36 9.72 9.37
C LEU A 171 -5.68 11.07 10.03
N ASP A 172 -5.38 11.26 11.31
CA ASP A 172 -5.70 12.48 12.04
C ASP A 172 -5.00 13.71 11.44
N PRO A 173 -5.71 14.71 10.91
CA PRO A 173 -5.10 15.91 10.34
C PRO A 173 -4.27 16.71 11.35
N ALA A 174 -4.49 16.54 12.65
CA ALA A 174 -3.72 17.18 13.71
C ALA A 174 -2.33 16.53 13.92
N LEU A 175 -2.05 15.39 13.32
CA LEU A 175 -0.75 14.70 13.43
C LEU A 175 0.36 15.57 12.82
N LYS A 176 1.26 16.07 13.68
CA LYS A 176 2.33 17.00 13.28
C LYS A 176 3.56 16.29 12.68
N ASP A 177 3.97 15.18 13.27
CA ASP A 177 5.13 14.42 12.83
C ASP A 177 4.72 13.03 12.34
N ALA A 178 4.23 12.99 11.10
CA ALA A 178 3.79 11.76 10.46
C ALA A 178 4.93 10.77 10.19
N THR A 179 6.16 11.28 9.99
CA THR A 179 7.33 10.43 9.76
C THR A 179 7.70 9.66 11.02
N ARG A 180 7.76 10.35 12.15
CA ARG A 180 7.99 9.73 13.45
C ARG A 180 6.88 8.75 13.79
N TYR A 181 5.63 9.17 13.64
CA TYR A 181 4.46 8.33 13.90
C TYR A 181 4.50 7.02 13.11
N ALA A 182 4.79 7.09 11.81
CA ALA A 182 4.89 5.92 10.96
C ALA A 182 6.02 4.96 11.41
N ARG A 183 7.17 5.49 11.86
CA ARG A 183 8.28 4.67 12.39
C ARG A 183 7.91 3.95 13.68
N GLU A 184 7.26 4.64 14.60
CA GLU A 184 6.91 4.11 15.93
C GLU A 184 5.80 3.06 15.87
N HIS A 185 4.91 3.12 14.87
CA HIS A 185 3.73 2.27 14.78
C HIS A 185 3.76 1.27 13.61
N ALA A 186 4.86 1.20 12.86
CA ALA A 186 5.01 0.23 11.78
C ALA A 186 5.33 -1.17 12.33
N LEU A 187 4.58 -2.16 11.88
CA LEU A 187 4.84 -3.57 12.13
C LEU A 187 6.18 -4.00 11.50
N ALA A 188 6.90 -4.90 12.16
CA ALA A 188 8.23 -5.35 11.76
C ALA A 188 8.38 -6.87 11.67
N ASP A 189 8.01 -7.57 12.73
CA ASP A 189 8.23 -9.02 12.91
C ASP A 189 6.95 -9.84 12.68
N GLU A 190 5.81 -9.18 12.51
CA GLU A 190 4.48 -9.79 12.43
C GLU A 190 4.14 -10.29 11.03
N PHE A 191 5.14 -10.69 10.26
CA PHE A 191 4.97 -11.17 8.89
C PHE A 191 5.47 -12.59 8.69
N THR A 192 4.84 -13.29 7.78
CA THR A 192 5.30 -14.54 7.20
C THR A 192 5.41 -14.41 5.70
N HIS A 193 6.30 -15.18 5.09
CA HIS A 193 6.46 -15.22 3.65
C HIS A 193 6.73 -16.64 3.16
N TYR A 194 6.39 -16.89 1.92
CA TYR A 194 6.69 -18.14 1.24
C TYR A 194 6.82 -17.92 -0.28
N PRO A 195 7.57 -18.75 -0.99
CA PRO A 195 7.71 -18.66 -2.43
C PRO A 195 6.38 -19.01 -3.13
N VAL A 196 6.07 -18.25 -4.18
CA VAL A 196 4.89 -18.46 -5.02
C VAL A 196 5.26 -18.61 -6.49
N SER A 197 4.27 -19.01 -7.30
CA SER A 197 4.45 -19.20 -8.74
C SER A 197 4.95 -17.93 -9.44
N LYS A 198 5.89 -18.09 -10.37
CA LYS A 198 6.33 -17.02 -11.27
C LYS A 198 5.23 -16.47 -12.19
N ARG A 199 4.04 -17.08 -12.22
CA ARG A 199 2.86 -16.54 -12.91
C ARG A 199 2.51 -15.12 -12.46
N VAL A 200 2.81 -14.75 -11.22
CA VAL A 200 2.61 -13.37 -10.69
C VAL A 200 3.42 -12.32 -11.46
N ASN A 201 4.48 -12.70 -12.16
CA ASN A 201 5.30 -11.77 -12.95
C ASN A 201 4.50 -11.13 -14.09
N ASP A 202 3.61 -11.89 -14.72
CA ASP A 202 2.71 -11.32 -15.73
C ASP A 202 1.52 -10.65 -15.05
N ALA A 203 1.43 -9.34 -15.24
CA ALA A 203 0.40 -8.49 -14.66
C ALA A 203 -1.03 -8.84 -15.12
N ARG A 204 -1.19 -9.59 -16.21
CA ARG A 204 -2.49 -10.06 -16.71
C ARG A 204 -3.01 -11.27 -15.96
N ASN A 205 -2.15 -11.97 -15.26
CA ASN A 205 -2.57 -13.11 -14.45
C ASN A 205 -3.32 -12.63 -13.21
N GLU A 206 -4.43 -13.23 -12.93
CA GLU A 206 -5.30 -13.04 -11.76
C GLU A 206 -5.72 -14.42 -11.20
N GLY A 207 -6.12 -14.44 -9.95
CA GLY A 207 -6.69 -15.62 -9.31
C GLY A 207 -5.98 -16.07 -8.04
N PRO A 208 -6.66 -16.91 -7.24
CA PRO A 208 -6.18 -17.34 -5.92
C PRO A 208 -4.91 -18.20 -6.00
N ASP A 209 -4.63 -18.84 -7.10
CA ASP A 209 -3.42 -19.64 -7.32
C ASP A 209 -2.12 -18.81 -7.23
N LEU A 210 -2.22 -17.48 -7.38
CA LEU A 210 -1.05 -16.60 -7.28
C LEU A 210 -0.52 -16.44 -5.85
N VAL A 211 -1.34 -16.71 -4.84
CA VAL A 211 -0.96 -16.66 -3.42
C VAL A 211 -0.74 -18.05 -2.81
N GLU A 212 -0.84 -19.11 -3.60
CA GLU A 212 -0.58 -20.46 -3.12
C GLU A 212 0.93 -20.72 -2.98
N PRO A 213 1.36 -21.30 -1.84
CA PRO A 213 2.76 -21.71 -1.68
C PRO A 213 3.19 -22.67 -2.79
N LEU A 214 4.39 -22.49 -3.31
CA LEU A 214 4.99 -23.52 -4.14
C LEU A 214 5.14 -24.80 -3.33
N ARG A 215 4.63 -25.90 -3.86
CA ARG A 215 4.92 -27.22 -3.29
C ARG A 215 6.39 -27.54 -3.52
N PRO A 216 7.06 -28.12 -2.52
CA PRO A 216 8.44 -28.58 -2.66
C PRO A 216 8.61 -29.61 -3.77
#